data_e68d14b54ad25ec32af986ac1bcde625
#
_entry.id   e68d14b54ad25ec32af986ac1bcde625
#
_cell.length_a   1.000
_cell.length_b   1.000
_cell.length_c   1.000
_cell.angle_alpha   90.00
_cell.angle_beta   90.00
_cell.angle_gamma   90.00
#
_symmetry.space_group_name_H-M   'P 1'
#
loop_
_entity.id
_entity.type
_entity.pdbx_description
1 polymer ?
#
loop_
_entity_poly.entity_id
_entity_poly.type
_entity_poly.pdbx_seq_one_letter_code
_entity_poly.pdbx_strand_id
1 'polypeptide(L)'
;MSSSASDLLAHLATLSTTEKQKEFLGDKLFPLVLQRVTDPDLTSKVTGMLLELENDEICRLLESEEAFNTKVNEGLTEIKSCEPQ
;
A
#
# COMPACT_ATOMS: atom_id res chain seq x y z
N MET A 1 12.54 -2.06 17.52
CA MET A 1 11.97 -0.76 17.28
C MET A 1 11.30 -0.68 15.95
N SER A 2 10.10 -0.18 15.91
CA SER A 2 9.37 -0.13 14.66
C SER A 2 9.82 1.04 13.78
N SER A 3 9.76 0.84 12.46
CA SER A 3 10.06 1.90 11.53
C SER A 3 8.95 2.94 11.58
N SER A 4 9.32 4.19 11.51
CA SER A 4 8.35 5.27 11.47
C SER A 4 8.17 5.71 10.01
N ALA A 5 7.11 6.48 9.75
CA ALA A 5 6.91 7.05 8.43
C ALA A 5 8.10 7.92 8.04
N SER A 6 8.71 8.60 9.00
CA SER A 6 9.89 9.42 8.73
C SER A 6 11.06 8.60 8.21
N ASP A 7 11.27 7.41 8.78
CA ASP A 7 12.34 6.52 8.31
C ASP A 7 12.08 6.05 6.88
N LEU A 8 10.83 5.71 6.59
CA LEU A 8 10.46 5.29 5.24
C LEU A 8 10.64 6.42 4.24
N LEU A 9 10.21 7.63 4.59
CA LEU A 9 10.36 8.77 3.71
C LEU A 9 11.83 9.09 3.48
N ALA A 10 12.66 8.98 4.52
CA ALA A 10 14.09 9.20 4.37
C ALA A 10 14.70 8.19 3.43
N HIS A 11 14.29 6.92 3.53
CA HIS A 11 14.78 5.89 2.62
C HIS A 11 14.33 6.17 1.18
N LEU A 12 13.06 6.54 1.01
CA LEU A 12 12.53 6.85 -0.32
C LEU A 12 13.29 7.99 -0.97
N ALA A 13 13.71 8.97 -0.18
CA ALA A 13 14.46 10.11 -0.70
C ALA A 13 15.81 9.70 -1.31
N THR A 14 16.33 8.52 -0.93
CA THR A 14 17.59 8.02 -1.50
C THR A 14 17.39 7.30 -2.83
N LEU A 15 16.15 7.00 -3.20
CA LEU A 15 15.86 6.31 -4.44
C LEU A 15 15.75 7.34 -5.58
N SER A 16 16.33 6.99 -6.70
CA SER A 16 16.53 7.96 -7.80
C SER A 16 15.28 8.23 -8.63
N THR A 17 14.31 7.35 -8.63
CA THR A 17 13.11 7.53 -9.46
C THR A 17 11.85 7.21 -8.69
N THR A 18 10.74 7.79 -9.16
CA THR A 18 9.43 7.48 -8.60
C THR A 18 9.09 6.01 -8.77
N GLU A 19 9.50 5.43 -9.90
CA GLU A 19 9.29 4.01 -10.15
C GLU A 19 9.93 3.15 -9.07
N LYS A 20 11.17 3.43 -8.74
CA LYS A 20 11.87 2.67 -7.70
C LYS A 20 11.23 2.86 -6.34
N GLN A 21 10.76 4.07 -6.06
CA GLN A 21 10.06 4.35 -4.83
C GLN A 21 8.77 3.54 -4.73
N LYS A 22 8.03 3.46 -5.82
CA LYS A 22 6.79 2.68 -5.86
C LYS A 22 7.06 1.18 -5.74
N GLU A 23 8.12 0.69 -6.36
CA GLU A 23 8.50 -0.72 -6.21
C GLU A 23 8.82 -1.06 -4.76
N PHE A 24 9.58 -0.18 -4.11
CA PHE A 24 9.92 -0.39 -2.71
C PHE A 24 8.66 -0.44 -1.83
N LEU A 25 7.77 0.52 -2.04
CA LEU A 25 6.53 0.57 -1.27
C LEU A 25 5.64 -0.63 -1.57
N GLY A 26 5.58 -1.05 -2.83
CA GLY A 26 4.82 -2.22 -3.23
C GLY A 26 5.31 -3.47 -2.51
N ASP A 27 6.62 -3.63 -2.42
CA ASP A 27 7.21 -4.76 -1.71
C ASP A 27 6.84 -4.76 -0.23
N LYS A 28 6.67 -3.58 0.35
CA LYS A 28 6.24 -3.47 1.75
C LYS A 28 4.74 -3.73 1.91
N LEU A 29 3.95 -3.22 0.97
CA LEU A 29 2.49 -3.30 1.04
C LEU A 29 1.95 -4.68 0.73
N PHE A 30 2.51 -5.35 -0.27
CA PHE A 30 1.96 -6.60 -0.77
C PHE A 30 1.73 -7.65 0.32
N PRO A 31 2.74 -7.99 1.14
CA PRO A 31 2.50 -9.01 2.17
C PRO A 31 1.48 -8.58 3.21
N LEU A 32 1.42 -7.27 3.50
CA LEU A 32 0.44 -6.78 4.48
C LEU A 32 -0.98 -6.85 3.94
N VAL A 33 -1.16 -6.51 2.67
CA VAL A 33 -2.46 -6.61 2.03
C VAL A 33 -2.87 -8.08 1.90
N LEU A 34 -1.91 -8.93 1.55
CA LEU A 34 -2.18 -10.36 1.40
C LEU A 34 -2.71 -10.97 2.69
N GLN A 35 -2.18 -10.55 3.83
CA GLN A 35 -2.65 -11.04 5.12
C GLN A 35 -4.12 -10.72 5.38
N ARG A 36 -4.60 -9.62 4.82
CA ARG A 36 -5.97 -9.18 5.03
C ARG A 36 -6.92 -9.69 3.97
N VAL A 37 -6.46 -9.77 2.73
CA VAL A 37 -7.30 -10.13 1.60
C VAL A 37 -7.27 -11.63 1.33
N THR A 38 -6.12 -12.25 1.51
CA THR A 38 -5.86 -13.69 1.31
C THR A 38 -5.98 -14.18 -0.14
N ASP A 39 -6.32 -13.30 -1.07
CA ASP A 39 -6.43 -13.64 -2.48
C ASP A 39 -5.33 -12.88 -3.25
N PRO A 40 -4.39 -13.59 -3.91
CA PRO A 40 -3.28 -12.91 -4.59
C PRO A 40 -3.72 -11.94 -5.68
N ASP A 41 -4.78 -12.26 -6.41
CA ASP A 41 -5.30 -11.40 -7.47
C ASP A 41 -5.81 -10.09 -6.90
N LEU A 42 -6.67 -10.18 -5.89
CA LEU A 42 -7.19 -9.00 -5.23
C LEU A 42 -6.08 -8.23 -4.52
N THR A 43 -5.12 -8.96 -3.95
CA THR A 43 -3.98 -8.34 -3.30
C THR A 43 -3.20 -7.44 -4.28
N SER A 44 -2.95 -7.95 -5.48
CA SER A 44 -2.25 -7.17 -6.50
C SER A 44 -3.03 -5.92 -6.87
N LYS A 45 -4.33 -6.06 -7.04
CA LYS A 45 -5.18 -4.92 -7.42
C LYS A 45 -5.22 -3.87 -6.31
N VAL A 46 -5.42 -4.29 -5.07
CA VAL A 46 -5.47 -3.37 -3.94
C VAL A 46 -4.12 -2.69 -3.74
N THR A 47 -3.03 -3.45 -3.84
CA THR A 47 -1.70 -2.89 -3.70
C THR A 47 -1.46 -1.81 -4.77
N GLY A 48 -1.86 -2.10 -6.01
CA GLY A 48 -1.75 -1.11 -7.09
C GLY A 48 -2.53 0.16 -6.80
N MET A 49 -3.73 0.02 -6.24
CA MET A 49 -4.54 1.17 -5.88
C MET A 49 -3.87 2.01 -4.78
N LEU A 50 -3.30 1.34 -3.79
CA LEU A 50 -2.60 2.05 -2.72
C LEU A 50 -1.38 2.79 -3.25
N LEU A 51 -0.71 2.22 -4.24
CA LEU A 51 0.47 2.86 -4.83
C LEU A 51 0.14 4.13 -5.60
N GLU A 52 -1.13 4.38 -5.92
CA GLU A 52 -1.54 5.62 -6.55
C GLU A 52 -1.57 6.78 -5.57
N LEU A 53 -1.56 6.49 -4.27
CA LEU A 53 -1.50 7.52 -3.25
C LEU A 53 -0.10 8.13 -3.20
N GLU A 54 0.00 9.29 -2.56
CA GLU A 54 1.29 9.91 -2.37
C GLU A 54 2.14 9.11 -1.40
N ASN A 55 3.45 9.18 -1.57
CA ASN A 55 4.36 8.37 -0.75
C ASN A 55 4.21 8.61 0.74
N ASP A 56 4.05 9.86 1.15
CA ASP A 56 3.88 10.16 2.56
C ASP A 56 2.57 9.61 3.11
N GLU A 57 1.54 9.58 2.29
CA GLU A 57 0.26 9.00 2.69
C GLU A 57 0.39 7.49 2.88
N ILE A 58 1.09 6.83 1.95
CA ILE A 58 1.34 5.40 2.07
C ILE A 58 2.12 5.10 3.35
N CYS A 59 3.12 5.92 3.65
CA CYS A 59 3.91 5.74 4.85
C CYS A 59 3.06 5.87 6.11
N ARG A 60 2.10 6.78 6.10
CA ARG A 60 1.17 6.91 7.23
C ARG A 60 0.31 5.66 7.40
N LEU A 61 -0.11 5.06 6.29
CA LEU A 61 -0.87 3.82 6.36
C LEU A 61 -0.05 2.70 6.97
N LEU A 62 1.24 2.65 6.66
CA LEU A 62 2.12 1.64 7.22
C LEU A 62 2.34 1.84 8.71
N GLU A 63 2.16 3.07 9.20
CA GLU A 63 2.28 3.38 10.62
C GLU A 63 1.03 3.05 11.42
N SER A 64 -0.13 3.10 10.78
CA SER A 64 -1.41 2.90 11.46
C SER A 64 -2.14 1.71 10.88
N GLU A 65 -2.24 0.65 11.67
CA GLU A 65 -2.93 -0.55 11.26
C GLU A 65 -4.40 -0.27 10.94
N GLU A 66 -5.04 0.57 11.74
CA GLU A 66 -6.43 0.91 11.54
C GLU A 66 -6.65 1.66 10.22
N ALA A 67 -5.81 2.65 9.95
CA ALA A 67 -5.90 3.39 8.70
C ALA A 67 -5.63 2.48 7.50
N PHE A 68 -4.67 1.57 7.65
CA PHE A 68 -4.34 0.62 6.59
C PHE A 68 -5.54 -0.29 6.29
N ASN A 69 -6.15 -0.84 7.33
CA ASN A 69 -7.32 -1.70 7.17
C ASN A 69 -8.47 -0.97 6.48
N THR A 70 -8.71 0.28 6.86
CA THR A 70 -9.75 1.09 6.26
C THR A 70 -9.50 1.28 4.77
N LYS A 71 -8.27 1.59 4.40
CA LYS A 71 -7.94 1.78 2.99
C LYS A 71 -8.05 0.50 2.19
N VAL A 72 -7.63 -0.62 2.76
CA VAL A 72 -7.75 -1.92 2.09
C VAL A 72 -9.22 -2.23 1.83
N ASN A 73 -10.07 -1.99 2.82
CA ASN A 73 -11.51 -2.23 2.66
C ASN A 73 -12.13 -1.32 1.61
N GLU A 74 -11.71 -0.06 1.57
CA GLU A 74 -12.17 0.87 0.53
C GLU A 74 -11.77 0.39 -0.85
N GLY A 75 -10.53 -0.07 -0.98
CA GLY A 75 -10.05 -0.60 -2.24
C GLY A 75 -10.83 -1.82 -2.70
N LEU A 76 -11.11 -2.73 -1.77
CA LEU A 76 -11.88 -3.92 -2.08
C LEU A 76 -13.29 -3.56 -2.54
N THR A 77 -13.90 -2.59 -1.89
CA THR A 77 -15.24 -2.14 -2.25
C THR A 77 -15.24 -1.58 -3.67
N GLU A 78 -14.24 -0.76 -4.00
CA GLU A 78 -14.14 -0.20 -5.36
C GLU A 78 -13.95 -1.28 -6.40
N ILE A 79 -13.10 -2.25 -6.13
CA ILE A 79 -12.86 -3.34 -7.08
C ILE A 79 -14.14 -4.13 -7.33
N LYS A 80 -14.85 -4.45 -6.28
CA LYS A 80 -16.10 -5.21 -6.40
C LYS A 80 -17.17 -4.43 -7.16
N SER A 81 -17.19 -3.11 -6.99
CA SER A 81 -18.14 -2.26 -7.70
C SER A 81 -17.83 -2.15 -9.18
N CYS A 82 -16.55 -2.21 -9.55
CA CYS A 82 -16.12 -2.07 -10.93
C CYS A 82 -16.16 -3.36 -11.72
N GLU A 83 -16.08 -4.50 -11.04
CA GLU A 83 -16.06 -5.78 -11.73
C GLU A 83 -17.46 -6.20 -12.15
N PRO A 84 -17.64 -6.62 -13.41
CA PRO A 84 -18.93 -7.17 -13.83
C PRO A 84 -19.19 -8.51 -13.15
N GLN A 85 -20.42 -8.74 -12.83
CA GLN A 85 -20.81 -9.99 -12.21
C GLN A 85 -21.03 -11.09 -13.26
#